data_ad4142ead79c95b3a1f69c8f68fc3444
#
_entry.id   ad4142ead79c95b3a1f69c8f68fc3444
#
_cell.length_a   1.000
_cell.length_b   1.000
_cell.length_c   1.000
_cell.angle_alpha   90.00
_cell.angle_beta   90.00
_cell.angle_gamma   90.00
#
_symmetry.space_group_name_H-M   'P 1'
#
loop_
_entity.id
_entity.type
_entity.pdbx_description
1 polymer ?
#
loop_
_entity_poly.entity_id
_entity_poly.type
_entity_poly.pdbx_seq_one_letter_code
_entity_poly.pdbx_strand_id
1 'polypeptide(L)'
;MIPAPFDYHRAGSIDEAIGLLSRYGADAKLLSGGMSLLPTLKLRLGSFGHVVDISRIPGLEYVKEEGAVVRIGAGTRQCVLEKSEVIRAKFGALADAVPLIADPLVRNRGTLGGNVANGDPANDGPAIVIALGAELVARGPKGERTIAASRFYKDLYSTELAGDEILVEIRLPVPPPRSGSAYRKLKRKTGDFAAAAVAACLTLDAKGAVQSAGIALTNVGPTPLQASESQKALVGKVPNETAFAEAGKLAAKAASPSADRRGSSEYKREMVRVLCGRALHAALDRAEGH
;
A
#
# COMPACT_ATOMS: atom_id res chain seq x y z
N MET A 1 6.48 8.72 26.52
CA MET A 1 7.86 9.13 26.21
C MET A 1 7.82 10.43 25.43
N ILE A 2 8.80 11.30 25.62
CA ILE A 2 8.92 12.61 24.98
C ILE A 2 9.95 12.45 23.84
N PRO A 3 9.67 12.94 22.60
CA PRO A 3 10.65 12.97 21.50
C PRO A 3 11.91 13.76 21.88
N ALA A 4 12.99 13.56 21.11
CA ALA A 4 14.09 14.52 21.09
C ALA A 4 13.56 15.89 20.59
N PRO A 5 14.18 17.02 20.96
CA PRO A 5 13.79 18.33 20.43
C PRO A 5 13.87 18.35 18.89
N PHE A 6 12.94 19.06 18.26
CA PHE A 6 12.93 19.34 16.84
C PHE A 6 12.22 20.68 16.56
N ASP A 7 12.57 21.31 15.48
CA ASP A 7 11.85 22.48 14.96
C ASP A 7 10.65 22.01 14.13
N TYR A 8 9.49 22.58 14.46
CA TYR A 8 8.25 22.28 13.76
C TYR A 8 7.94 23.35 12.72
N HIS A 9 7.77 22.90 11.48
CA HIS A 9 7.40 23.74 10.34
C HIS A 9 6.05 23.30 9.79
N ARG A 10 5.09 24.21 9.73
CA ARG A 10 3.81 23.96 9.11
C ARG A 10 3.80 24.58 7.71
N ALA A 11 3.93 23.74 6.69
CA ALA A 11 3.89 24.17 5.31
C ALA A 11 2.45 24.52 4.86
N GLY A 12 2.29 25.64 4.19
CA GLY A 12 1.04 26.09 3.59
C GLY A 12 0.83 25.61 2.16
N SER A 13 1.91 25.14 1.50
CA SER A 13 1.88 24.61 0.14
C SER A 13 2.89 23.47 -0.05
N ILE A 14 2.71 22.71 -1.16
CA ILE A 14 3.67 21.66 -1.55
C ILE A 14 5.04 22.28 -1.85
N ASP A 15 5.08 23.43 -2.53
CA ASP A 15 6.33 24.08 -2.91
C ASP A 15 7.11 24.58 -1.68
N GLU A 16 6.40 25.08 -0.66
CA GLU A 16 7.02 25.43 0.62
C GLU A 16 7.59 24.20 1.32
N ALA A 17 6.83 23.08 1.35
CA ALA A 17 7.31 21.85 1.94
C ALA A 17 8.54 21.29 1.23
N ILE A 18 8.58 21.33 -0.11
CA ILE A 18 9.75 20.96 -0.92
C ILE A 18 10.95 21.86 -0.60
N GLY A 19 10.72 23.18 -0.49
CA GLY A 19 11.76 24.13 -0.12
C GLY A 19 12.38 23.85 1.25
N LEU A 20 11.56 23.47 2.24
CA LEU A 20 12.02 23.06 3.57
C LEU A 20 12.81 21.75 3.52
N LEU A 21 12.34 20.74 2.76
CA LEU A 21 13.07 19.50 2.56
C LEU A 21 14.41 19.70 1.89
N SER A 22 14.46 20.54 0.82
CA SER A 22 15.71 20.87 0.12
C SER A 22 16.68 21.62 1.02
N ARG A 23 16.16 22.49 1.91
CA ARG A 23 16.97 23.29 2.83
C ARG A 23 17.62 22.45 3.93
N TYR A 24 16.87 21.53 4.54
CA TYR A 24 17.30 20.78 5.72
C TYR A 24 17.74 19.34 5.38
N GLY A 25 17.50 18.88 4.15
CA GLY A 25 17.96 17.58 3.64
C GLY A 25 17.55 16.41 4.52
N ALA A 26 18.51 15.54 4.84
CA ALA A 26 18.25 14.31 5.63
C ALA A 26 17.80 14.57 7.08
N ASP A 27 18.02 15.79 7.61
CA ASP A 27 17.60 16.19 8.95
C ASP A 27 16.11 16.62 9.00
N ALA A 28 15.44 16.72 7.85
CA ALA A 28 14.01 16.99 7.77
C ALA A 28 13.19 15.73 7.53
N LYS A 29 11.98 15.67 8.14
CA LYS A 29 11.03 14.59 7.90
C LYS A 29 9.61 15.12 7.75
N LEU A 30 8.89 14.60 6.73
CA LEU A 30 7.50 14.95 6.49
C LEU A 30 6.56 14.35 7.55
N LEU A 31 5.64 15.17 8.02
CA LEU A 31 4.53 14.78 8.88
C LEU A 31 3.21 14.92 8.10
N SER A 32 2.60 13.81 7.71
CA SER A 32 1.25 13.76 7.18
C SER A 32 0.27 13.37 8.30
N GLY A 33 -0.24 12.13 8.33
CA GLY A 33 -1.12 11.65 9.40
C GLY A 33 -0.45 11.44 10.76
N GLY A 34 0.87 11.31 10.81
CA GLY A 34 1.68 11.16 12.03
C GLY A 34 1.64 9.77 12.68
N MET A 35 0.96 8.79 12.09
CA MET A 35 0.71 7.49 12.73
C MET A 35 1.90 6.53 12.67
N SER A 36 2.94 6.85 11.92
CA SER A 36 4.24 6.17 11.94
C SER A 36 5.33 7.08 12.51
N LEU A 37 5.44 8.33 12.02
CA LEU A 37 6.51 9.24 12.43
C LEU A 37 6.46 9.59 13.93
N LEU A 38 5.29 9.96 14.47
CA LEU A 38 5.19 10.34 15.87
C LEU A 38 5.53 9.19 16.84
N PRO A 39 5.06 7.94 16.64
CA PRO A 39 5.57 6.79 17.40
C PRO A 39 7.08 6.60 17.30
N THR A 40 7.66 6.71 16.10
CA THR A 40 9.11 6.60 15.88
C THR A 40 9.88 7.64 16.71
N LEU A 41 9.44 8.89 16.68
CA LEU A 41 10.06 9.97 17.47
C LEU A 41 9.86 9.77 18.97
N LYS A 42 8.65 9.40 19.44
CA LYS A 42 8.35 9.14 20.84
C LYS A 42 9.15 7.97 21.42
N LEU A 43 9.37 6.94 20.65
CA LEU A 43 10.16 5.76 21.02
C LEU A 43 11.67 5.98 20.82
N ARG A 44 12.05 7.14 20.26
CA ARG A 44 13.45 7.49 19.94
C ARG A 44 14.14 6.48 19.02
N LEU A 45 13.35 5.88 18.11
CA LEU A 45 13.85 4.99 17.06
C LEU A 45 14.40 5.78 15.86
N GLY A 46 14.14 7.07 15.81
CA GLY A 46 14.68 8.04 14.87
C GLY A 46 14.67 9.43 15.49
N SER A 47 15.59 10.29 15.03
CA SER A 47 15.68 11.69 15.44
C SER A 47 15.89 12.53 14.19
N PHE A 48 15.16 13.64 14.08
CA PHE A 48 15.25 14.60 13.01
C PHE A 48 15.19 15.99 13.64
N GLY A 49 16.04 16.92 13.18
CA GLY A 49 16.04 18.30 13.68
C GLY A 49 14.82 19.09 13.20
N HIS A 50 14.20 18.70 12.09
CA HIS A 50 13.10 19.43 11.50
C HIS A 50 11.95 18.50 11.10
N VAL A 51 10.72 18.84 11.55
CA VAL A 51 9.49 18.14 11.18
C VAL A 51 8.62 19.06 10.33
N VAL A 52 8.39 18.71 9.07
CA VAL A 52 7.62 19.48 8.09
C VAL A 52 6.20 18.92 8.00
N ASP A 53 5.24 19.63 8.58
CA ASP A 53 3.82 19.22 8.58
C ASP A 53 3.12 19.64 7.29
N ILE A 54 2.67 18.63 6.54
CA ILE A 54 1.90 18.77 5.29
C ILE A 54 0.42 18.41 5.48
N SER A 55 -0.01 18.08 6.69
CA SER A 55 -1.36 17.55 6.96
C SER A 55 -2.50 18.51 6.64
N ARG A 56 -2.20 19.80 6.48
CA ARG A 56 -3.19 20.84 6.21
C ARG A 56 -2.99 21.55 4.87
N ILE A 57 -2.10 21.04 4.02
CA ILE A 57 -1.96 21.58 2.66
C ILE A 57 -3.24 21.31 1.89
N PRO A 58 -3.90 22.34 1.34
CA PRO A 58 -5.11 22.15 0.54
C PRO A 58 -4.83 21.28 -0.70
N GLY A 59 -5.83 20.49 -1.12
CA GLY A 59 -5.75 19.71 -2.36
C GLY A 59 -5.00 18.38 -2.24
N LEU A 60 -4.59 17.94 -1.04
CA LEU A 60 -3.99 16.62 -0.83
C LEU A 60 -4.99 15.55 -0.35
N GLU A 61 -6.24 15.91 0.00
CA GLU A 61 -7.27 14.97 0.45
C GLU A 61 -8.42 14.94 -0.56
N TYR A 62 -8.49 13.91 -1.37
CA TYR A 62 -9.58 13.66 -2.33
C TYR A 62 -9.59 12.23 -2.84
N VAL A 63 -10.75 11.79 -3.34
CA VAL A 63 -10.95 10.60 -4.17
C VAL A 63 -11.78 11.02 -5.36
N LYS A 64 -11.24 10.98 -6.57
CA LYS A 64 -11.90 11.43 -7.79
C LYS A 64 -11.73 10.38 -8.89
N GLU A 65 -12.83 10.05 -9.54
CA GLU A 65 -12.80 9.26 -10.77
C GLU A 65 -12.72 10.20 -11.98
N GLU A 66 -11.68 10.05 -12.78
CA GLU A 66 -11.42 10.85 -13.97
C GLU A 66 -11.06 9.91 -15.13
N GLY A 67 -12.05 9.64 -16.00
CA GLY A 67 -11.88 8.73 -17.13
C GLY A 67 -11.50 7.31 -16.70
N ALA A 68 -10.36 6.82 -17.15
CA ALA A 68 -9.88 5.47 -16.87
C ALA A 68 -9.09 5.33 -15.56
N VAL A 69 -9.07 6.36 -14.70
CA VAL A 69 -8.26 6.41 -13.49
C VAL A 69 -9.06 6.94 -12.31
N VAL A 70 -8.91 6.32 -11.15
CA VAL A 70 -9.32 6.91 -9.87
C VAL A 70 -8.09 7.53 -9.23
N ARG A 71 -8.12 8.84 -9.02
CA ARG A 71 -7.08 9.65 -8.42
C ARG A 71 -7.36 9.83 -6.93
N ILE A 72 -6.38 9.51 -6.10
CA ILE A 72 -6.45 9.63 -4.64
C ILE A 72 -5.33 10.54 -4.19
N GLY A 73 -5.68 11.68 -3.59
CA GLY A 73 -4.69 12.58 -3.01
C GLY A 73 -3.91 11.88 -1.89
N ALA A 74 -2.60 12.08 -1.80
CA ALA A 74 -1.75 11.38 -0.84
C ALA A 74 -2.11 11.68 0.63
N GLY A 75 -2.69 12.85 0.90
CA GLY A 75 -3.22 13.23 2.21
C GLY A 75 -4.58 12.62 2.56
N THR A 76 -5.19 11.83 1.67
CA THR A 76 -6.49 11.20 1.94
C THR A 76 -6.39 10.23 3.10
N ARG A 77 -7.19 10.49 4.14
CA ARG A 77 -7.20 9.68 5.36
C ARG A 77 -7.87 8.33 5.13
N GLN A 78 -7.40 7.32 5.87
CA GLN A 78 -7.96 5.97 5.77
C GLN A 78 -9.47 5.93 6.04
N CYS A 79 -9.97 6.72 6.99
CA CYS A 79 -11.41 6.80 7.28
C CYS A 79 -12.24 7.38 6.12
N VAL A 80 -11.65 8.19 5.24
CA VAL A 80 -12.31 8.69 4.03
C VAL A 80 -12.40 7.59 2.99
N LEU A 81 -11.33 6.81 2.80
CA LEU A 81 -11.32 5.64 1.91
C LEU A 81 -12.32 4.58 2.37
N GLU A 82 -12.40 4.33 3.68
CA GLU A 82 -13.34 3.36 4.28
C GLU A 82 -14.81 3.68 3.92
N LYS A 83 -15.13 4.96 3.75
CA LYS A 83 -16.49 5.44 3.43
C LYS A 83 -16.72 5.68 1.94
N SER A 84 -15.68 5.64 1.12
CA SER A 84 -15.76 5.97 -0.30
C SER A 84 -16.53 4.91 -1.09
N GLU A 85 -17.63 5.29 -1.72
CA GLU A 85 -18.41 4.41 -2.60
C GLU A 85 -17.61 3.95 -3.81
N VAL A 86 -16.81 4.85 -4.41
CA VAL A 86 -15.93 4.53 -5.54
C VAL A 86 -14.92 3.43 -5.18
N ILE A 87 -14.32 3.53 -3.98
CA ILE A 87 -13.37 2.51 -3.50
C ILE A 87 -14.09 1.18 -3.27
N ARG A 88 -15.24 1.18 -2.62
CA ARG A 88 -16.02 -0.04 -2.36
C ARG A 88 -16.49 -0.72 -3.64
N ALA A 89 -16.92 0.05 -4.62
CA ALA A 89 -17.43 -0.49 -5.87
C ALA A 89 -16.35 -1.04 -6.80
N LYS A 90 -15.15 -0.44 -6.80
CA LYS A 90 -14.15 -0.73 -7.86
C LYS A 90 -12.88 -1.42 -7.35
N PHE A 91 -12.51 -1.23 -6.08
CA PHE A 91 -11.23 -1.67 -5.53
C PHE A 91 -11.41 -2.52 -4.28
N GLY A 92 -11.97 -3.72 -4.46
CA GLY A 92 -12.28 -4.63 -3.35
C GLY A 92 -11.09 -4.91 -2.44
N ALA A 93 -9.86 -5.00 -2.96
CA ALA A 93 -8.67 -5.18 -2.14
C ALA A 93 -8.44 -3.98 -1.19
N LEU A 94 -8.64 -2.75 -1.65
CA LEU A 94 -8.51 -1.56 -0.80
C LEU A 94 -9.67 -1.47 0.19
N ALA A 95 -10.88 -1.78 -0.24
CA ALA A 95 -12.07 -1.82 0.61
C ALA A 95 -11.95 -2.87 1.74
N ASP A 96 -11.39 -4.06 1.45
CA ASP A 96 -11.12 -5.09 2.46
C ASP A 96 -10.05 -4.66 3.46
N ALA A 97 -9.01 -3.99 3.00
CA ALA A 97 -7.83 -3.68 3.81
C ALA A 97 -8.04 -2.51 4.77
N VAL A 98 -8.69 -1.44 4.31
CA VAL A 98 -8.79 -0.21 5.10
C VAL A 98 -9.40 -0.43 6.49
N PRO A 99 -10.49 -1.20 6.68
CA PRO A 99 -11.03 -1.50 8.00
C PRO A 99 -10.09 -2.34 8.89
N LEU A 100 -9.10 -3.02 8.29
CA LEU A 100 -8.13 -3.85 8.99
C LEU A 100 -6.87 -3.07 9.43
N ILE A 101 -6.72 -1.81 8.97
CA ILE A 101 -5.60 -0.94 9.36
C ILE A 101 -5.83 -0.43 10.77
N ALA A 102 -4.96 -0.83 11.68
CA ALA A 102 -4.91 -0.37 13.07
C ALA A 102 -6.29 -0.30 13.75
N ASP A 103 -6.70 0.89 14.18
CA ASP A 103 -7.97 1.19 14.83
C ASP A 103 -8.58 2.49 14.26
N PRO A 104 -9.83 2.85 14.63
CA PRO A 104 -10.49 4.06 14.12
C PRO A 104 -9.73 5.35 14.42
N LEU A 105 -9.03 5.46 15.55
CA LEU A 105 -8.27 6.66 15.91
C LEU A 105 -7.10 6.85 14.95
N VAL A 106 -6.40 5.77 14.64
CA VAL A 106 -5.32 5.76 13.64
C VAL A 106 -5.87 6.07 12.24
N ARG A 107 -6.98 5.43 11.82
CA ARG A 107 -7.57 5.67 10.49
C ARG A 107 -8.09 7.10 10.30
N ASN A 108 -8.52 7.77 11.37
CA ASN A 108 -8.93 9.18 11.33
C ASN A 108 -7.77 10.16 11.08
N ARG A 109 -6.54 9.72 11.23
CA ARG A 109 -5.33 10.54 11.04
C ARG A 109 -4.43 10.00 9.94
N GLY A 110 -4.19 8.69 9.91
CA GLY A 110 -3.32 8.03 8.95
C GLY A 110 -3.83 8.20 7.53
N THR A 111 -2.92 8.53 6.61
CA THR A 111 -3.20 8.80 5.20
C THR A 111 -2.73 7.66 4.32
N LEU A 112 -3.33 7.49 3.13
CA LEU A 112 -2.88 6.48 2.17
C LEU A 112 -1.45 6.77 1.71
N GLY A 113 -1.17 8.03 1.32
CA GLY A 113 0.16 8.42 0.88
C GLY A 113 1.23 8.24 1.96
N GLY A 114 0.92 8.60 3.22
CA GLY A 114 1.81 8.36 4.35
C GLY A 114 2.08 6.88 4.60
N ASN A 115 1.05 6.02 4.45
CA ASN A 115 1.20 4.57 4.57
C ASN A 115 2.08 3.98 3.47
N VAL A 116 1.88 4.44 2.21
CA VAL A 116 2.67 4.01 1.04
C VAL A 116 4.12 4.53 1.11
N ALA A 117 4.30 5.84 1.37
CA ALA A 117 5.61 6.48 1.36
C ALA A 117 6.49 6.13 2.57
N ASN A 118 5.91 5.59 3.65
CA ASN A 118 6.69 5.17 4.82
C ASN A 118 7.65 3.99 4.52
N GLY A 119 7.39 3.21 3.48
CA GLY A 119 8.26 2.10 3.08
C GLY A 119 8.32 0.93 4.06
N ASP A 120 7.40 0.85 5.03
CA ASP A 120 7.32 -0.28 5.96
C ASP A 120 6.70 -1.50 5.25
N PRO A 121 7.41 -2.64 5.14
CA PRO A 121 6.90 -3.84 4.49
C PRO A 121 5.67 -4.43 5.20
N ALA A 122 5.45 -4.09 6.47
CA ALA A 122 4.30 -4.55 7.25
C ALA A 122 3.04 -3.68 7.06
N ASN A 123 3.13 -2.55 6.38
CA ASN A 123 1.98 -1.73 6.00
C ASN A 123 1.10 -2.45 4.98
N ASP A 124 -0.21 -2.28 5.10
CA ASP A 124 -1.19 -2.94 4.21
C ASP A 124 -1.26 -2.26 2.82
N GLY A 125 -1.23 -0.92 2.77
CA GLY A 125 -1.34 -0.13 1.54
C GLY A 125 -0.35 -0.47 0.43
N PRO A 126 0.95 -0.65 0.72
CA PRO A 126 1.97 -0.97 -0.27
C PRO A 126 1.65 -2.16 -1.18
N ALA A 127 1.30 -3.30 -0.61
CA ALA A 127 0.97 -4.49 -1.40
C ALA A 127 -0.29 -4.28 -2.26
N ILE A 128 -1.26 -3.51 -1.75
CA ILE A 128 -2.50 -3.23 -2.47
C ILE A 128 -2.23 -2.35 -3.70
N VAL A 129 -1.48 -1.26 -3.56
CA VAL A 129 -1.17 -0.39 -4.69
C VAL A 129 -0.32 -1.10 -5.74
N ILE A 130 0.56 -2.05 -5.34
CA ILE A 130 1.30 -2.92 -6.26
C ILE A 130 0.35 -3.85 -7.00
N ALA A 131 -0.51 -4.59 -6.29
CA ALA A 131 -1.42 -5.57 -6.90
C ALA A 131 -2.42 -4.92 -7.86
N LEU A 132 -2.88 -3.70 -7.55
CA LEU A 132 -3.80 -2.92 -8.39
C LEU A 132 -3.10 -2.20 -9.55
N GLY A 133 -1.77 -2.30 -9.69
CA GLY A 133 -1.04 -1.65 -10.77
C GLY A 133 -1.03 -0.12 -10.67
N ALA A 134 -0.99 0.42 -9.46
CA ALA A 134 -1.05 1.86 -9.23
C ALA A 134 0.18 2.60 -9.78
N GLU A 135 -0.07 3.85 -10.14
CA GLU A 135 0.96 4.86 -10.38
C GLU A 135 1.02 5.85 -9.19
N LEU A 136 2.21 6.19 -8.78
CA LEU A 136 2.51 7.07 -7.66
C LEU A 136 3.10 8.38 -8.20
N VAL A 137 2.45 9.51 -7.94
CA VAL A 137 2.92 10.81 -8.41
C VAL A 137 3.76 11.47 -7.31
N ALA A 138 5.03 11.64 -7.60
CA ALA A 138 5.97 12.39 -6.78
C ALA A 138 6.15 13.80 -7.32
N ARG A 139 6.22 14.80 -6.45
CA ARG A 139 6.54 16.19 -6.78
C ARG A 139 7.77 16.64 -6.01
N GLY A 140 8.72 17.22 -6.72
CA GLY A 140 9.97 17.75 -6.20
C GLY A 140 10.35 19.06 -6.88
N PRO A 141 11.56 19.57 -6.64
CA PRO A 141 12.03 20.86 -7.21
C PRO A 141 12.02 20.89 -8.74
N LYS A 142 12.12 19.72 -9.39
CA LYS A 142 12.12 19.58 -10.86
C LYS A 142 10.73 19.37 -11.46
N GLY A 143 9.68 19.45 -10.66
CA GLY A 143 8.30 19.21 -11.07
C GLY A 143 7.78 17.84 -10.64
N GLU A 144 6.78 17.32 -11.34
CA GLU A 144 6.13 16.05 -11.06
C GLU A 144 6.70 14.91 -11.91
N ARG A 145 6.79 13.73 -11.33
CA ARG A 145 7.07 12.48 -12.04
C ARG A 145 6.18 11.36 -11.53
N THR A 146 5.94 10.39 -12.41
CA THR A 146 5.14 9.21 -12.08
C THR A 146 6.03 7.99 -11.90
N ILE A 147 5.77 7.21 -10.86
CA ILE A 147 6.51 6.00 -10.50
C ILE A 147 5.51 4.84 -10.42
N ALA A 148 5.77 3.75 -11.13
CA ALA A 148 4.96 2.54 -10.97
C ALA A 148 5.12 1.98 -9.54
N ALA A 149 4.01 1.62 -8.88
CA ALA A 149 4.04 1.11 -7.51
C ALA A 149 4.93 -0.13 -7.34
N SER A 150 5.03 -0.96 -8.39
CA SER A 150 5.90 -2.15 -8.44
C SER A 150 7.40 -1.85 -8.38
N ARG A 151 7.81 -0.59 -8.65
CA ARG A 151 9.20 -0.13 -8.62
C ARG A 151 9.49 0.85 -7.50
N PHE A 152 8.50 1.13 -6.67
CA PHE A 152 8.58 2.21 -5.68
C PHE A 152 9.43 1.86 -4.45
N TYR A 153 9.47 0.60 -4.05
CA TYR A 153 10.14 0.14 -2.83
C TYR A 153 11.53 -0.41 -3.16
N LYS A 154 12.57 0.19 -2.57
CA LYS A 154 13.99 -0.19 -2.78
C LYS A 154 14.50 -1.12 -1.69
N ASP A 155 14.21 -0.79 -0.44
CA ASP A 155 14.67 -1.52 0.75
C ASP A 155 13.77 -1.18 1.93
N LEU A 156 14.05 -1.75 3.09
CA LEU A 156 13.34 -1.49 4.35
C LEU A 156 13.31 0.01 4.65
N TYR A 157 12.11 0.58 4.76
CA TYR A 157 11.88 2.03 4.93
C TYR A 157 12.52 2.92 3.85
N SER A 158 12.83 2.35 2.69
CA SER A 158 13.43 3.06 1.56
C SER A 158 12.55 2.98 0.33
N THR A 159 12.29 4.12 -0.29
CA THR A 159 11.46 4.24 -1.48
C THR A 159 12.21 4.92 -2.61
N GLU A 160 11.59 5.01 -3.78
CA GLU A 160 12.12 5.71 -4.97
C GLU A 160 12.05 7.24 -4.85
N LEU A 161 11.41 7.78 -3.81
CA LEU A 161 11.36 9.22 -3.58
C LEU A 161 12.77 9.76 -3.25
N ALA A 162 13.16 10.85 -3.91
CA ALA A 162 14.31 11.63 -3.49
C ALA A 162 14.04 12.35 -2.16
N GLY A 163 15.09 12.80 -1.48
CA GLY A 163 14.98 13.42 -0.16
C GLY A 163 14.12 14.69 -0.13
N ASP A 164 13.98 15.35 -1.27
CA ASP A 164 13.21 16.58 -1.50
C ASP A 164 11.96 16.36 -2.36
N GLU A 165 11.51 15.09 -2.51
CA GLU A 165 10.27 14.75 -3.18
C GLU A 165 9.15 14.37 -2.20
N ILE A 166 7.94 14.72 -2.55
CA ILE A 166 6.72 14.44 -1.80
C ILE A 166 5.80 13.59 -2.66
N LEU A 167 5.31 12.45 -2.14
CA LEU A 167 4.21 11.72 -2.76
C LEU A 167 2.93 12.57 -2.63
N VAL A 168 2.36 12.98 -3.76
CA VAL A 168 1.21 13.89 -3.79
C VAL A 168 -0.08 13.20 -4.23
N GLU A 169 0.00 12.11 -5.01
CA GLU A 169 -1.17 11.42 -5.54
C GLU A 169 -0.89 9.93 -5.78
N ILE A 170 -1.91 9.10 -5.61
CA ILE A 170 -1.95 7.70 -6.03
C ILE A 170 -3.01 7.57 -7.12
N ARG A 171 -2.64 7.02 -8.27
CA ARG A 171 -3.52 6.76 -9.41
C ARG A 171 -3.79 5.28 -9.51
N LEU A 172 -5.07 4.90 -9.40
CA LEU A 172 -5.51 3.52 -9.58
C LEU A 172 -6.19 3.40 -10.94
N PRO A 173 -5.76 2.51 -11.84
CA PRO A 173 -6.50 2.26 -13.08
C PRO A 173 -7.89 1.72 -12.74
N VAL A 174 -8.92 2.28 -13.40
CA VAL A 174 -10.27 1.74 -13.26
C VAL A 174 -10.28 0.31 -13.82
N PRO A 175 -10.67 -0.68 -13.02
CA PRO A 175 -10.64 -2.07 -13.47
C PRO A 175 -11.63 -2.26 -14.64
N PRO A 176 -11.24 -2.97 -15.70
CA PRO A 176 -12.15 -3.29 -16.78
C PRO A 176 -13.27 -4.21 -16.28
N PRO A 177 -14.36 -4.39 -17.08
CA PRO A 177 -15.39 -5.36 -16.77
C PRO A 177 -14.81 -6.75 -16.47
N ARG A 178 -15.50 -7.53 -15.62
CA ARG A 178 -15.05 -8.86 -15.17
C ARG A 178 -13.71 -8.83 -14.44
N SER A 179 -13.50 -7.79 -13.66
CA SER A 179 -12.35 -7.67 -12.75
C SER A 179 -12.82 -7.72 -11.31
N GLY A 180 -12.02 -8.36 -10.47
CA GLY A 180 -12.21 -8.36 -9.03
C GLY A 180 -10.88 -8.29 -8.30
N SER A 181 -10.89 -7.73 -7.11
CA SER A 181 -9.71 -7.69 -6.24
C SER A 181 -10.08 -7.93 -4.79
N ALA A 182 -9.16 -8.52 -4.03
CA ALA A 182 -9.37 -8.81 -2.61
C ALA A 182 -8.06 -8.71 -1.82
N TYR A 183 -8.20 -8.46 -0.52
CA TYR A 183 -7.10 -8.48 0.43
C TYR A 183 -7.39 -9.45 1.57
N ARG A 184 -6.43 -10.31 1.89
CA ARG A 184 -6.52 -11.25 3.00
C ARG A 184 -5.34 -11.08 3.93
N LYS A 185 -5.61 -10.82 5.22
CA LYS A 185 -4.62 -10.49 6.24
C LYS A 185 -4.74 -11.45 7.41
N LEU A 186 -3.62 -12.06 7.78
CA LEU A 186 -3.47 -12.77 9.04
C LEU A 186 -2.87 -11.82 10.08
N LYS A 187 -3.57 -11.62 11.19
CA LYS A 187 -3.14 -10.83 12.34
C LYS A 187 -3.47 -11.55 13.64
N ARG A 188 -2.73 -11.28 14.72
CA ARG A 188 -2.96 -11.91 16.02
C ARG A 188 -4.12 -11.30 16.78
N LYS A 189 -4.29 -9.99 16.68
CA LYS A 189 -5.33 -9.20 17.36
C LYS A 189 -5.78 -8.03 16.51
N THR A 190 -6.88 -7.42 16.87
CA THR A 190 -7.35 -6.17 16.25
C THR A 190 -6.27 -5.08 16.37
N GLY A 191 -6.04 -4.35 15.29
CA GLY A 191 -5.06 -3.27 15.23
C GLY A 191 -3.61 -3.71 15.00
N ASP A 192 -3.30 -5.04 15.00
CA ASP A 192 -1.93 -5.51 14.76
C ASP A 192 -1.55 -5.42 13.27
N PHE A 193 -0.23 -5.29 13.03
CA PHE A 193 0.34 -5.53 11.71
C PHE A 193 0.13 -6.97 11.27
N ALA A 194 0.17 -7.23 9.97
CA ALA A 194 0.06 -8.56 9.42
C ALA A 194 1.20 -9.47 9.91
N ALA A 195 0.89 -10.73 10.24
CA ALA A 195 1.89 -11.79 10.23
C ALA A 195 2.30 -12.10 8.79
N ALA A 196 1.30 -12.17 7.91
CA ALA A 196 1.40 -12.20 6.46
C ALA A 196 0.09 -11.67 5.88
N ALA A 197 0.13 -11.05 4.70
CA ALA A 197 -1.08 -10.71 3.97
C ALA A 197 -0.84 -10.75 2.46
N VAL A 198 -1.93 -10.89 1.69
CA VAL A 198 -1.91 -10.99 0.24
C VAL A 198 -3.00 -10.09 -0.33
N ALA A 199 -2.62 -9.22 -1.27
CA ALA A 199 -3.51 -8.54 -2.19
C ALA A 199 -3.54 -9.30 -3.51
N ALA A 200 -4.73 -9.58 -4.04
CA ALA A 200 -4.92 -10.21 -5.33
C ALA A 200 -5.92 -9.43 -6.19
N CYS A 201 -5.65 -9.36 -7.48
CA CYS A 201 -6.51 -8.80 -8.51
C CYS A 201 -6.58 -9.75 -9.69
N LEU A 202 -7.75 -9.97 -10.25
CA LEU A 202 -7.97 -10.76 -11.46
C LEU A 202 -8.84 -9.98 -12.44
N THR A 203 -8.53 -10.11 -13.73
CA THR A 203 -9.41 -9.73 -14.84
C THR A 203 -9.62 -10.95 -15.71
N LEU A 204 -10.87 -11.25 -16.05
CA LEU A 204 -11.24 -12.37 -16.89
C LEU A 204 -11.53 -11.90 -18.33
N ASP A 205 -11.12 -12.72 -19.29
CA ASP A 205 -11.51 -12.52 -20.69
C ASP A 205 -12.98 -12.95 -20.96
N ALA A 206 -13.44 -12.79 -22.19
CA ALA A 206 -14.80 -13.17 -22.58
C ALA A 206 -15.10 -14.67 -22.43
N LYS A 207 -14.06 -15.52 -22.41
CA LYS A 207 -14.18 -16.98 -22.27
C LYS A 207 -14.07 -17.44 -20.79
N GLY A 208 -13.83 -16.51 -19.86
CA GLY A 208 -13.65 -16.81 -18.44
C GLY A 208 -12.22 -17.22 -18.05
N ALA A 209 -11.25 -17.13 -18.97
CA ALA A 209 -9.86 -17.33 -18.62
C ALA A 209 -9.26 -16.04 -18.03
N VAL A 210 -8.22 -16.18 -17.20
CA VAL A 210 -7.52 -15.04 -16.58
C VAL A 210 -6.77 -14.28 -17.68
N GLN A 211 -7.21 -13.07 -17.97
CA GLN A 211 -6.56 -12.14 -18.88
C GLN A 211 -5.35 -11.47 -18.22
N SER A 212 -5.51 -11.06 -16.96
CA SER A 212 -4.44 -10.46 -16.16
C SER A 212 -4.61 -10.77 -14.68
N ALA A 213 -3.50 -10.79 -13.96
CA ALA A 213 -3.47 -10.99 -12.51
C ALA A 213 -2.47 -10.05 -11.84
N GLY A 214 -2.85 -9.49 -10.70
CA GLY A 214 -1.98 -8.74 -9.79
C GLY A 214 -1.92 -9.46 -8.45
N ILE A 215 -0.73 -9.80 -7.95
CA ILE A 215 -0.54 -10.43 -6.64
C ILE A 215 0.63 -9.77 -5.93
N ALA A 216 0.38 -9.27 -4.73
CA ALA A 216 1.43 -8.69 -3.91
C ALA A 216 1.28 -9.06 -2.43
N LEU A 217 2.41 -9.11 -1.75
CA LEU A 217 2.56 -9.72 -0.42
C LEU A 217 3.01 -8.67 0.59
N THR A 218 2.43 -8.74 1.80
CA THR A 218 2.74 -7.85 2.94
C THR A 218 3.49 -8.61 4.02
N ASN A 219 4.54 -8.01 4.58
CA ASN A 219 5.32 -8.46 5.74
C ASN A 219 5.99 -9.84 5.58
N VAL A 220 6.39 -10.18 4.38
CA VAL A 220 7.04 -11.45 4.05
C VAL A 220 8.29 -11.29 3.19
N GLY A 221 8.93 -10.15 3.31
CA GLY A 221 10.18 -9.76 2.68
C GLY A 221 10.67 -8.43 3.25
N PRO A 222 11.86 -7.96 2.84
CA PRO A 222 12.39 -6.65 3.26
C PRO A 222 11.57 -5.49 2.71
N THR A 223 10.86 -5.72 1.61
CA THR A 223 9.92 -4.78 0.98
C THR A 223 8.58 -5.46 0.74
N PRO A 224 7.50 -4.72 0.45
CA PRO A 224 6.30 -5.29 -0.16
C PRO A 224 6.68 -6.00 -1.47
N LEU A 225 6.24 -7.24 -1.65
CA LEU A 225 6.69 -8.10 -2.73
C LEU A 225 5.62 -8.28 -3.80
N GLN A 226 5.97 -8.08 -5.07
CA GLN A 226 5.15 -8.52 -6.19
C GLN A 226 5.46 -9.99 -6.51
N ALA A 227 4.45 -10.86 -6.48
CA ALA A 227 4.60 -12.29 -6.77
C ALA A 227 4.48 -12.56 -8.30
N SER A 228 5.45 -12.09 -9.08
CA SER A 228 5.39 -12.09 -10.55
C SER A 228 5.22 -13.47 -11.17
N GLU A 229 5.89 -14.49 -10.65
CA GLU A 229 5.76 -15.86 -11.17
C GLU A 229 4.37 -16.44 -10.86
N SER A 230 3.81 -16.11 -9.70
CA SER A 230 2.43 -16.46 -9.33
C SER A 230 1.40 -15.82 -10.28
N GLN A 231 1.61 -14.56 -10.65
CA GLN A 231 0.77 -13.84 -11.62
C GLN A 231 0.83 -14.50 -13.01
N LYS A 232 2.05 -14.75 -13.52
CA LYS A 232 2.28 -15.38 -14.82
C LYS A 232 1.65 -16.77 -14.92
N ALA A 233 1.68 -17.53 -13.83
CA ALA A 233 1.13 -18.88 -13.79
C ALA A 233 -0.40 -18.92 -13.95
N LEU A 234 -1.10 -17.80 -13.71
CA LEU A 234 -2.55 -17.70 -13.84
C LEU A 234 -3.00 -17.26 -15.24
N VAL A 235 -2.22 -16.42 -15.91
CA VAL A 235 -2.60 -15.84 -17.21
C VAL A 235 -2.86 -16.91 -18.25
N GLY A 236 -3.98 -16.80 -18.95
CA GLY A 236 -4.46 -17.75 -19.98
C GLY A 236 -5.11 -19.03 -19.44
N LYS A 237 -5.17 -19.21 -18.11
CA LYS A 237 -5.82 -20.37 -17.48
C LYS A 237 -7.24 -20.04 -17.03
N VAL A 238 -8.09 -21.06 -17.04
CA VAL A 238 -9.39 -20.99 -16.37
C VAL A 238 -9.13 -20.99 -14.85
N PRO A 239 -9.68 -20.00 -14.10
CA PRO A 239 -9.50 -19.95 -12.66
C PRO A 239 -10.20 -21.13 -12.00
N ASN A 240 -9.43 -21.92 -11.24
CA ASN A 240 -9.92 -23.07 -10.48
C ASN A 240 -8.99 -23.36 -9.30
N GLU A 241 -9.38 -24.30 -8.44
CA GLU A 241 -8.61 -24.70 -7.25
C GLU A 241 -7.16 -25.07 -7.57
N THR A 242 -6.92 -25.83 -8.66
CA THR A 242 -5.58 -26.26 -9.04
C THR A 242 -4.70 -25.08 -9.46
N ALA A 243 -5.24 -24.14 -10.27
CA ALA A 243 -4.53 -22.95 -10.68
C ALA A 243 -4.21 -22.05 -9.49
N PHE A 244 -5.15 -21.88 -8.55
CA PHE A 244 -4.97 -21.07 -7.35
C PHE A 244 -4.00 -21.72 -6.36
N ALA A 245 -4.03 -23.04 -6.21
CA ALA A 245 -3.07 -23.76 -5.38
C ALA A 245 -1.63 -23.62 -5.92
N GLU A 246 -1.45 -23.68 -7.24
CA GLU A 246 -0.14 -23.46 -7.86
C GLU A 246 0.34 -22.01 -7.71
N ALA A 247 -0.54 -21.04 -7.96
CA ALA A 247 -0.24 -19.63 -7.73
C ALA A 247 0.17 -19.38 -6.27
N GLY A 248 -0.53 -19.99 -5.30
CA GLY A 248 -0.20 -19.90 -3.88
C GLY A 248 1.19 -20.48 -3.54
N LYS A 249 1.58 -21.61 -4.14
CA LYS A 249 2.92 -22.18 -3.97
C LYS A 249 4.01 -21.24 -4.52
N LEU A 250 3.79 -20.65 -5.69
CA LEU A 250 4.71 -19.70 -6.30
C LEU A 250 4.83 -18.40 -5.48
N ALA A 251 3.72 -17.89 -4.95
CA ALA A 251 3.73 -16.75 -4.05
C ALA A 251 4.53 -17.05 -2.76
N ALA A 252 4.33 -18.22 -2.16
CA ALA A 252 5.08 -18.67 -0.99
C ALA A 252 6.60 -18.83 -1.29
N LYS A 253 6.95 -19.28 -2.49
CA LYS A 253 8.35 -19.38 -2.94
C LYS A 253 9.02 -18.02 -3.09
N ALA A 254 8.27 -17.00 -3.51
CA ALA A 254 8.78 -15.63 -3.64
C ALA A 254 8.99 -14.96 -2.26
N ALA A 255 8.29 -15.42 -1.23
CA ALA A 255 8.37 -14.85 0.12
C ALA A 255 9.68 -15.23 0.83
N SER A 256 10.31 -14.23 1.46
CA SER A 256 11.52 -14.37 2.28
C SER A 256 11.35 -13.74 3.68
N PRO A 257 10.35 -14.19 4.46
CA PRO A 257 10.07 -13.59 5.76
C PRO A 257 11.14 -13.91 6.80
N SER A 258 11.44 -12.97 7.67
CA SER A 258 12.15 -13.22 8.93
C SER A 258 11.20 -13.72 10.01
N ALA A 259 11.70 -14.53 10.93
CA ALA A 259 10.96 -14.92 12.13
C ALA A 259 10.82 -13.72 13.08
N ASP A 260 9.63 -13.58 13.68
CA ASP A 260 9.34 -12.58 14.71
C ASP A 260 8.30 -13.11 15.70
N ARG A 261 7.80 -12.23 16.59
CA ARG A 261 6.76 -12.59 17.56
C ARG A 261 5.42 -12.99 16.94
N ARG A 262 5.24 -12.84 15.61
CA ARG A 262 4.02 -13.19 14.88
C ARG A 262 4.09 -14.57 14.23
N GLY A 263 5.29 -15.15 14.12
CA GLY A 263 5.47 -16.49 13.59
C GLY A 263 6.88 -16.74 13.08
N SER A 264 7.18 -18.03 12.88
CA SER A 264 8.42 -18.46 12.22
C SER A 264 8.39 -18.08 10.73
N SER A 265 9.57 -18.12 10.09
CA SER A 265 9.71 -17.91 8.65
C SER A 265 8.87 -18.91 7.84
N GLU A 266 8.90 -20.18 8.23
CA GLU A 266 8.16 -21.28 7.59
C GLU A 266 6.64 -21.06 7.73
N TYR A 267 6.19 -20.71 8.94
CA TYR A 267 4.78 -20.42 9.19
C TYR A 267 4.28 -19.27 8.32
N LYS A 268 5.01 -18.16 8.27
CA LYS A 268 4.63 -17.00 7.45
C LYS A 268 4.58 -17.36 5.95
N ARG A 269 5.53 -18.18 5.47
CA ARG A 269 5.56 -18.64 4.08
C ARG A 269 4.36 -19.53 3.76
N GLU A 270 4.01 -20.45 4.68
CA GLU A 270 2.81 -21.28 4.52
C GLU A 270 1.52 -20.45 4.54
N MET A 271 1.46 -19.43 5.40
CA MET A 271 0.32 -18.51 5.41
C MET A 271 0.19 -17.72 4.11
N VAL A 272 1.28 -17.32 3.46
CA VAL A 272 1.21 -16.72 2.11
C VAL A 272 0.52 -17.66 1.13
N ARG A 273 0.88 -18.95 1.13
CA ARG A 273 0.26 -19.95 0.25
C ARG A 273 -1.26 -20.01 0.45
N VAL A 274 -1.69 -20.11 1.69
CA VAL A 274 -3.11 -20.19 2.04
C VAL A 274 -3.86 -18.88 1.73
N LEU A 275 -3.29 -17.74 2.13
CA LEU A 275 -3.91 -16.43 1.93
C LEU A 275 -3.99 -16.06 0.44
N CYS A 276 -3.01 -16.46 -0.37
CA CYS A 276 -3.03 -16.27 -1.81
C CYS A 276 -4.25 -16.97 -2.44
N GLY A 277 -4.46 -18.24 -2.15
CA GLY A 277 -5.65 -18.95 -2.61
C GLY A 277 -6.95 -18.26 -2.19
N ARG A 278 -7.07 -17.89 -0.91
CA ARG A 278 -8.27 -17.20 -0.37
C ARG A 278 -8.49 -15.81 -1.01
N ALA A 279 -7.43 -15.08 -1.30
CA ALA A 279 -7.54 -13.78 -1.95
C ALA A 279 -7.95 -13.92 -3.42
N LEU A 280 -7.41 -14.94 -4.12
CA LEU A 280 -7.76 -15.24 -5.50
C LEU A 280 -9.21 -15.69 -5.65
N HIS A 281 -9.73 -16.54 -4.75
CA HIS A 281 -11.14 -16.92 -4.73
C HIS A 281 -12.05 -15.70 -4.57
N ALA A 282 -11.79 -14.87 -3.56
CA ALA A 282 -12.59 -13.68 -3.34
C ALA A 282 -12.46 -12.63 -4.47
N ALA A 283 -11.31 -12.59 -5.16
CA ALA A 283 -11.16 -11.76 -6.35
C ALA A 283 -11.96 -12.33 -7.54
N LEU A 284 -12.00 -13.66 -7.69
CA LEU A 284 -12.80 -14.34 -8.71
C LEU A 284 -14.30 -14.09 -8.49
N ASP A 285 -14.81 -14.33 -7.27
CA ASP A 285 -16.22 -14.09 -6.94
C ASP A 285 -16.65 -12.67 -7.36
N ARG A 286 -15.83 -11.66 -7.06
CA ARG A 286 -16.09 -10.27 -7.45
C ARG A 286 -15.99 -10.04 -8.96
N ALA A 287 -15.11 -10.73 -9.67
CA ALA A 287 -14.97 -10.64 -11.11
C ALA A 287 -16.18 -11.25 -11.85
N GLU A 288 -16.87 -12.21 -11.22
CA GLU A 288 -18.07 -12.88 -11.71
C GLU A 288 -19.36 -12.17 -11.26
N GLY A 289 -19.26 -11.15 -10.39
CA GLY A 289 -20.40 -10.36 -9.94
C GLY A 289 -21.13 -10.93 -8.73
N HIS A 290 -20.44 -11.73 -7.91
CA HIS A 290 -20.94 -12.35 -6.67
C HIS A 290 -20.51 -11.60 -5.41
#